data_9411b762c5d1d1a3cb274ee631a8cf39
#
_entry.id   9411b762c5d1d1a3cb274ee631a8cf39
#
_cell.length_a   1.000
_cell.length_b   1.000
_cell.length_c   1.000
_cell.angle_alpha   90.00
_cell.angle_beta   90.00
_cell.angle_gamma   90.00
#
_symmetry.space_group_name_H-M   'P 1'
#
loop_
_entity.id
_entity.type
_entity.pdbx_description
1 polymer ?
#
loop_
_entity_poly.entity_id
_entity_poly.type
_entity_poly.pdbx_seq_one_letter_code
_entity_poly.pdbx_strand_id
1 'polypeptide(L)'
;MINAQFEAYKIKRELKRSGIDYEFKRSGVNDFGEPVGEPTVVGTIRGLYHEQNSSVQVTTGDTTQVRTKKIPMILCLYEDAASLVLQVGDELKINNKTLKVTGVVNIQEWNIIADISLEVVDNVVQA
;
A
#
# COMPACT_ATOMS: atom_id res chain seq x y z
N MET A 1 -3.94 29.96 3.62
CA MET A 1 -2.81 29.15 4.12
C MET A 1 -3.36 27.89 4.77
N ILE A 2 -2.87 26.74 4.31
CA ILE A 2 -3.31 25.46 4.86
C ILE A 2 -2.60 25.22 6.18
N ASN A 3 -3.38 25.06 7.25
CA ASN A 3 -2.83 24.71 8.55
C ASN A 3 -2.65 23.18 8.62
N ALA A 4 -1.42 22.72 8.66
CA ALA A 4 -1.09 21.29 8.66
C ALA A 4 -1.73 20.54 9.83
N GLN A 5 -1.79 21.16 11.02
CA GLN A 5 -2.42 20.54 12.18
C GLN A 5 -3.92 20.37 12.01
N PHE A 6 -4.57 21.34 11.39
CA PHE A 6 -6.00 21.27 11.10
C PHE A 6 -6.31 20.19 10.07
N GLU A 7 -5.50 20.10 9.02
CA GLU A 7 -5.65 19.04 8.03
C GLU A 7 -5.42 17.66 8.64
N ALA A 8 -4.42 17.52 9.50
CA ALA A 8 -4.17 16.26 10.21
C ALA A 8 -5.37 15.86 11.06
N TYR A 9 -5.99 16.82 11.75
CA TYR A 9 -7.17 16.56 12.57
C TYR A 9 -8.34 16.06 11.71
N LYS A 10 -8.59 16.70 10.58
CA LYS A 10 -9.66 16.27 9.67
C LYS A 10 -9.43 14.85 9.17
N ILE A 11 -8.22 14.54 8.80
CA ILE A 11 -7.86 13.24 8.26
C ILE A 11 -7.98 12.16 9.34
N LYS A 12 -7.49 12.42 10.54
CA LYS A 12 -7.65 11.51 11.67
C LYS A 12 -9.11 11.20 11.94
N ARG A 13 -9.95 12.24 11.91
CA ARG A 13 -11.38 12.12 12.12
C ARG A 13 -12.02 11.24 11.04
N GLU A 14 -11.66 11.48 9.76
CA GLU A 14 -12.19 10.72 8.65
C GLU A 14 -11.74 9.27 8.68
N LEU A 15 -10.49 9.02 9.00
CA LEU A 15 -9.98 7.66 9.13
C LEU A 15 -10.64 6.91 10.28
N LYS A 16 -10.89 7.60 11.39
CA LYS A 16 -11.57 6.99 12.53
C LYS A 16 -13.01 6.62 12.17
N ARG A 17 -13.66 7.43 11.34
CA ARG A 17 -15.05 7.25 10.95
C ARG A 17 -15.22 6.20 9.87
N SER A 18 -14.42 6.27 8.81
CA SER A 18 -14.60 5.49 7.58
C SER A 18 -13.48 4.50 7.32
N GLY A 19 -12.38 4.57 8.07
CA GLY A 19 -11.24 3.71 7.86
C GLY A 19 -11.49 2.28 8.28
N ILE A 20 -10.67 1.39 7.75
CA ILE A 20 -10.67 -0.03 8.06
C ILE A 20 -9.28 -0.39 8.59
N ASP A 21 -9.22 -1.31 9.53
CA ASP A 21 -7.96 -1.78 10.06
C ASP A 21 -7.37 -2.84 9.13
N TYR A 22 -6.15 -2.59 8.66
CA TYR A 22 -5.42 -3.51 7.80
C TYR A 22 -4.22 -4.07 8.54
N GLU A 23 -4.13 -5.38 8.60
CA GLU A 23 -3.02 -6.08 9.25
C GLU A 23 -1.95 -6.40 8.22
N PHE A 24 -0.73 -5.94 8.48
CA PHE A 24 0.43 -6.19 7.64
C PHE A 24 1.29 -7.30 8.24
N LYS A 25 1.78 -8.16 7.37
CA LYS A 25 2.63 -9.29 7.75
C LYS A 25 3.92 -9.27 6.95
N ARG A 26 4.96 -9.81 7.53
CA ARG A 26 6.27 -9.90 6.89
C ARG A 26 6.75 -11.33 6.89
N SER A 27 7.15 -11.82 5.72
CA SER A 27 7.73 -13.16 5.58
C SER A 27 9.23 -13.10 5.81
N GLY A 28 9.76 -14.04 6.59
CA GLY A 28 11.19 -14.27 6.65
C GLY A 28 11.65 -14.90 5.36
N VAL A 29 12.93 -14.71 5.01
CA VAL A 29 13.53 -15.34 3.84
C VAL A 29 14.79 -16.09 4.23
N ASN A 30 15.08 -17.18 3.53
CA ASN A 30 16.33 -17.92 3.69
C ASN A 30 17.44 -17.26 2.84
N ASP A 31 18.63 -17.89 2.84
CA ASP A 31 19.79 -17.37 2.09
C ASP A 31 19.53 -17.29 0.58
N PHE A 32 18.53 -18.00 0.09
CA PHE A 32 18.15 -18.01 -1.33
C PHE A 32 17.01 -17.07 -1.65
N GLY A 33 16.57 -16.26 -0.68
CA GLY A 33 15.45 -15.34 -0.86
C GLY A 33 14.07 -15.98 -0.85
N GLU A 34 13.98 -17.24 -0.46
CA GLU A 34 12.70 -17.95 -0.40
C GLU A 34 12.01 -17.72 0.95
N PRO A 35 10.67 -17.59 0.97
CA PRO A 35 9.94 -17.44 2.23
C PRO A 35 10.16 -18.65 3.15
N VAL A 36 10.41 -18.38 4.41
CA VAL A 36 10.65 -19.42 5.43
C VAL A 36 9.68 -19.22 6.58
N GLY A 37 8.94 -20.26 6.91
CA GLY A 37 8.00 -20.24 8.02
C GLY A 37 6.76 -19.41 7.74
N GLU A 38 5.98 -19.19 8.78
CA GLU A 38 4.77 -18.38 8.68
C GLU A 38 5.12 -16.89 8.77
N PRO A 39 4.37 -16.03 8.04
CA PRO A 39 4.59 -14.59 8.13
C PRO A 39 4.36 -14.08 9.55
N THR A 40 5.17 -13.12 9.96
CA THR A 40 5.07 -12.48 11.25
C THR A 40 4.24 -11.21 11.13
N VAL A 41 3.36 -10.95 12.08
CA VAL A 41 2.56 -9.73 12.09
C VAL A 41 3.48 -8.53 12.34
N VAL A 42 3.46 -7.57 11.41
CA VAL A 42 4.18 -6.31 11.54
C VAL A 42 3.36 -5.34 12.41
N GLY A 43 2.07 -5.29 12.17
CA GLY A 43 1.16 -4.43 12.90
C GLY A 43 -0.10 -4.14 12.09
N THR A 44 -0.94 -3.28 12.65
CA THR A 44 -2.22 -2.90 12.06
C THR A 44 -2.23 -1.40 11.81
N ILE A 45 -2.70 -1.01 10.62
CA ILE A 45 -2.86 0.39 10.25
C ILE A 45 -4.32 0.61 9.86
N ARG A 46 -4.89 1.70 10.37
CA ARG A 46 -6.22 2.13 9.96
C ARG A 46 -6.10 3.03 8.75
N GLY A 47 -6.76 2.68 7.67
CA GLY A 47 -6.64 3.41 6.43
C GLY A 47 -7.87 3.30 5.53
N LEU A 48 -7.79 3.97 4.39
CA LEU A 48 -8.83 3.97 3.36
C LEU A 48 -8.24 3.39 2.09
N TYR A 49 -8.83 2.31 1.61
CA TYR A 49 -8.43 1.69 0.35
C TYR A 49 -8.93 2.52 -0.81
N HIS A 50 -8.06 2.77 -1.77
CA HIS A 50 -8.44 3.41 -3.03
C HIS A 50 -7.56 2.88 -4.16
N GLU A 51 -7.95 3.17 -5.38
CA GLU A 51 -7.18 2.78 -6.55
C GLU A 51 -6.82 4.03 -7.34
N GLN A 52 -5.56 4.09 -7.76
CA GLN A 52 -5.08 5.18 -8.59
C GLN A 52 -4.87 4.68 -10.01
N ASN A 53 -5.33 5.45 -10.99
CA ASN A 53 -5.12 5.12 -12.39
C ASN A 53 -3.72 5.55 -12.80
N SER A 54 -3.03 4.66 -13.49
CA SER A 54 -1.73 4.94 -14.07
C SER A 54 -1.77 4.60 -15.56
N SER A 55 -1.27 5.50 -16.39
CA SER A 55 -1.20 5.28 -17.83
C SER A 55 0.20 4.80 -18.21
N VAL A 56 0.24 3.73 -18.97
CA VAL A 56 1.49 3.16 -19.49
C VAL A 56 1.43 3.16 -21.00
N GLN A 57 2.45 3.73 -21.65
CA GLN A 57 2.60 3.66 -23.09
C GLN A 57 3.32 2.37 -23.45
N VAL A 58 2.69 1.59 -24.33
CA VAL A 58 3.30 0.38 -24.88
C VAL A 58 3.49 0.58 -26.37
N THR A 59 4.74 0.56 -26.81
CA THR A 59 5.08 0.71 -28.23
C THR A 59 5.48 -0.65 -28.78
N THR A 60 4.77 -1.09 -29.81
CA THR A 60 5.09 -2.33 -30.53
C THR A 60 5.22 -2.00 -32.01
N GLY A 61 6.45 -2.04 -32.52
CA GLY A 61 6.72 -1.61 -33.88
C GLY A 61 6.36 -0.16 -34.10
N ASP A 62 5.49 0.13 -35.06
CA ASP A 62 5.03 1.49 -35.36
C ASP A 62 3.78 1.90 -34.59
N THR A 63 3.28 1.05 -33.71
CA THR A 63 2.05 1.29 -32.99
C THR A 63 2.33 1.58 -31.53
N THR A 64 1.81 2.71 -31.05
CA THR A 64 1.85 3.07 -29.64
C THR A 64 0.47 2.97 -29.04
N GLN A 65 0.33 2.21 -27.97
CA GLN A 65 -0.93 2.07 -27.25
C GLN A 65 -0.76 2.60 -25.84
N VAL A 66 -1.81 3.29 -25.35
CA VAL A 66 -1.87 3.74 -23.96
C VAL A 66 -2.77 2.76 -23.20
N ARG A 67 -2.21 2.13 -22.20
CA ARG A 67 -2.96 1.23 -21.31
C ARG A 67 -3.11 1.86 -19.95
N THR A 68 -4.30 1.78 -19.39
CA THR A 68 -4.59 2.24 -18.04
C THR A 68 -4.47 1.07 -17.07
N LYS A 69 -3.67 1.25 -16.04
CA LYS A 69 -3.50 0.27 -14.98
C LYS A 69 -3.99 0.88 -13.67
N LYS A 70 -4.74 0.11 -12.90
CA LYS A 70 -5.18 0.53 -11.57
C LYS A 70 -4.17 0.05 -10.54
N ILE A 71 -3.70 0.97 -9.71
CA ILE A 71 -2.77 0.66 -8.64
C ILE A 71 -3.52 0.73 -7.32
N PRO A 72 -3.65 -0.39 -6.58
CA PRO A 72 -4.28 -0.35 -5.27
C PRO A 72 -3.40 0.39 -4.26
N MET A 73 -4.02 1.21 -3.44
CA MET A 73 -3.33 2.01 -2.44
C MET A 73 -4.15 2.10 -1.17
N ILE A 74 -3.48 2.34 -0.05
CA ILE A 74 -4.13 2.59 1.23
C ILE A 74 -3.67 3.94 1.75
N LEU A 75 -4.63 4.85 1.92
CA LEU A 75 -4.38 6.16 2.52
C LEU A 75 -4.43 6.02 4.03
N CYS A 76 -3.39 6.47 4.72
CA CYS A 76 -3.31 6.38 6.17
C CYS A 76 -2.58 7.59 6.75
N LEU A 77 -2.46 7.62 8.08
CA LEU A 77 -1.63 8.64 8.73
C LEU A 77 -0.16 8.26 8.56
N TYR A 78 0.66 9.26 8.25
CA TYR A 78 2.10 9.06 8.10
C TYR A 78 2.72 8.45 9.36
N GLU A 79 2.31 8.92 10.54
CA GLU A 79 2.85 8.42 11.80
C GLU A 79 2.60 6.92 12.01
N ASP A 80 1.46 6.41 11.53
CA ASP A 80 1.14 4.98 11.63
C ASP A 80 2.06 4.15 10.74
N ALA A 81 2.26 4.57 9.50
CA ALA A 81 3.13 3.87 8.57
C ALA A 81 4.59 3.92 9.04
N ALA A 82 5.02 5.08 9.56
CA ALA A 82 6.38 5.26 10.04
C ALA A 82 6.67 4.42 11.29
N SER A 83 5.70 4.33 12.22
CA SER A 83 5.89 3.58 13.46
C SER A 83 6.01 2.07 13.23
N LEU A 84 5.34 1.54 12.21
CA LEU A 84 5.46 0.13 11.84
C LEU A 84 6.70 -0.17 11.01
N VAL A 85 7.35 0.86 10.48
CA VAL A 85 8.51 0.72 9.58
C VAL A 85 8.19 -0.26 8.46
N LEU A 86 7.11 0.04 7.72
CA LEU A 86 6.70 -0.80 6.60
C LEU A 86 7.82 -0.89 5.55
N GLN A 87 8.00 -2.07 5.02
CA GLN A 87 9.04 -2.36 4.02
C GLN A 87 8.38 -2.88 2.74
N VAL A 88 9.05 -2.65 1.63
CA VAL A 88 8.67 -3.26 0.36
C VAL A 88 8.65 -4.77 0.53
N GLY A 89 7.56 -5.38 0.11
CA GLY A 89 7.37 -6.82 0.26
C GLY A 89 6.49 -7.24 1.44
N ASP A 90 6.19 -6.32 2.35
CA ASP A 90 5.21 -6.62 3.40
C ASP A 90 3.86 -6.93 2.77
N GLU A 91 3.11 -7.83 3.38
CA GLU A 91 1.89 -8.37 2.79
C GLU A 91 0.66 -8.07 3.63
N LEU A 92 -0.48 -7.97 2.97
CA LEU A 92 -1.78 -7.91 3.62
C LEU A 92 -2.81 -8.61 2.74
N LYS A 93 -3.93 -8.99 3.34
CA LYS A 93 -5.04 -9.60 2.61
C LYS A 93 -6.25 -8.67 2.59
N ILE A 94 -6.79 -8.44 1.41
CA ILE A 94 -8.02 -7.68 1.22
C ILE A 94 -8.92 -8.51 0.31
N ASN A 95 -10.11 -8.86 0.79
CA ASN A 95 -11.12 -9.61 0.02
C ASN A 95 -10.55 -10.87 -0.66
N ASN A 96 -9.81 -11.68 0.09
CA ASN A 96 -9.19 -12.91 -0.39
C ASN A 96 -8.05 -12.70 -1.41
N LYS A 97 -7.64 -11.46 -1.61
CA LYS A 97 -6.47 -11.15 -2.44
C LYS A 97 -5.29 -10.85 -1.54
N THR A 98 -4.14 -11.37 -1.89
CA THR A 98 -2.89 -11.02 -1.22
C THR A 98 -2.25 -9.86 -1.96
N LEU A 99 -1.89 -8.83 -1.22
CA LEU A 99 -1.26 -7.63 -1.75
C LEU A 99 0.09 -7.44 -1.08
N LYS A 100 1.05 -6.94 -1.84
CA LYS A 100 2.38 -6.60 -1.32
C LYS A 100 2.62 -5.11 -1.38
N VAL A 101 3.29 -4.58 -0.36
CA VAL A 101 3.70 -3.19 -0.32
C VAL A 101 4.80 -2.97 -1.37
N THR A 102 4.61 -2.01 -2.25
CA THR A 102 5.62 -1.58 -3.23
C THR A 102 6.31 -0.30 -2.83
N GLY A 103 5.69 0.48 -1.96
CA GLY A 103 6.28 1.71 -1.45
C GLY A 103 5.33 2.46 -0.52
N VAL A 104 5.88 3.42 0.19
CA VAL A 104 5.11 4.32 1.04
C VAL A 104 5.43 5.73 0.60
N VAL A 105 4.42 6.47 0.19
CA VAL A 105 4.57 7.84 -0.28
C VAL A 105 4.09 8.80 0.81
N ASN A 106 5.00 9.63 1.29
CA ASN A 106 4.68 10.72 2.20
C ASN A 106 4.10 11.87 1.36
N ILE A 107 2.77 12.04 1.42
CA ILE A 107 2.09 13.01 0.57
C ILE A 107 2.58 14.42 0.89
N GLN A 108 3.10 15.11 -0.13
CA GLN A 108 3.63 16.46 -0.06
C GLN A 108 4.75 16.63 0.99
N GLU A 109 5.32 15.52 1.44
CA GLU A 109 6.37 15.52 2.47
C GLU A 109 5.98 16.25 3.77
N TRP A 110 4.67 16.31 4.05
CA TRP A 110 4.16 17.00 5.24
C TRP A 110 4.21 16.15 6.52
N ASN A 111 4.52 14.86 6.40
CA ASN A 111 4.51 13.92 7.54
C ASN A 111 3.14 13.82 8.21
N ILE A 112 2.06 14.01 7.44
CA ILE A 112 0.69 13.95 7.92
C ILE A 112 -0.02 12.74 7.37
N ILE A 113 0.03 12.58 6.04
CA ILE A 113 -0.66 11.52 5.33
C ILE A 113 0.37 10.72 4.55
N ALA A 114 0.19 9.42 4.51
CA ALA A 114 0.97 8.55 3.66
C ALA A 114 0.02 7.72 2.79
N ASP A 115 0.48 7.38 1.61
CA ASP A 115 -0.23 6.50 0.70
C ASP A 115 0.64 5.27 0.49
N ILE A 116 0.11 4.12 0.87
CA ILE A 116 0.83 2.85 0.75
C ILE A 116 0.50 2.26 -0.61
N SER A 117 1.49 2.19 -1.48
CA SER A 117 1.34 1.59 -2.80
C SER A 117 1.42 0.08 -2.68
N LEU A 118 0.53 -0.61 -3.37
CA LEU A 118 0.42 -2.06 -3.29
C LEU A 118 0.40 -2.66 -4.69
N GLU A 119 0.72 -3.95 -4.77
CA GLU A 119 0.48 -4.73 -5.97
C GLU A 119 -0.20 -6.04 -5.59
N VAL A 120 -1.10 -6.50 -6.45
CA VAL A 120 -1.77 -7.77 -6.25
C VAL A 120 -0.77 -8.87 -6.55
N VAL A 121 -0.56 -9.74 -5.57
CA VAL A 121 0.24 -10.95 -5.78
C VAL A 121 -0.65 -11.94 -6.52
N ASP A 122 -0.28 -12.21 -7.75
CA ASP A 122 -1.01 -13.17 -8.54
C ASP A 122 -0.73 -14.57 -8.00
N ASN A 123 -1.61 -15.00 -7.09
CA ASN A 123 -1.58 -16.37 -6.62
C ASN A 123 -2.14 -17.25 -7.73
N VAL A 124 -1.37 -17.43 -8.78
CA VAL A 124 -1.73 -18.42 -9.76
C VAL A 124 -1.61 -19.75 -9.06
N VAL A 125 -2.73 -20.24 -8.57
CA VAL A 125 -2.79 -21.57 -8.05
C VAL A 125 -2.59 -22.48 -9.23
N GLN A 126 -1.41 -22.97 -9.33
CA GLN A 126 -1.13 -24.01 -10.31
C GLN A 126 -1.83 -25.26 -9.84
N ALA A 127 -2.91 -25.56 -10.50
CA ALA A 127 -3.58 -26.82 -10.25
C ALA A 127 -2.68 -27.96 -10.70
#